data_48ae4fbae3fd60d8e90b6fe468c1ccb6
#
_entry.id   48ae4fbae3fd60d8e90b6fe468c1ccb6
#
_cell.length_a   1.000
_cell.length_b   1.000
_cell.length_c   1.000
_cell.angle_alpha   90.00
_cell.angle_beta   90.00
_cell.angle_gamma   90.00
#
_symmetry.space_group_name_H-M   'P 1'
#
loop_
_entity.id
_entity.type
_entity.pdbx_description
1 polymer ?
#
loop_
_entity_poly.entity_id
_entity_poly.type
_entity_poly.pdbx_seq_one_letter_code
_entity_poly.pdbx_strand_id
1 'polypeptide(L)'
;MKKLLSLFLVCVMIFSAFSISAYASENDGFVFDIPADVVDMTKTKKTEDVYIRDPCILVYGNKYFMYGTGAATKAGYGCYVSEDLENWAGPVNVFTAEDEEGFDGIDNYWAPECYYYNGSFYLFATYKSGVTGHRGVSIMKSDSPLGPFTEITDGHITPHEWDAIDGTLYIDQKGDPWMIFVHEWTSMSDGVGDMSYAKLNEDLTCFTTEPVRMFKANEPFWTFNNVTDGPCPYRTNDGSLILLWSNNIPTSGYSVGIARSTTGEIDGKWKHDLIPLYTEGKYHPLDGGHGMIFETLDGRLMLSIHSPNSSTEENMTHAVFLELEDTGSTVQIKSEAERTDYFLYKAGLFFKYLWLQTERFFEKLLGIK
;
A
#
# COMPACT_ATOMS: atom_id res chain seq x y z
N MET A 1 15.66 -54.45 2.39
CA MET A 1 15.15 -53.49 1.43
C MET A 1 13.86 -52.77 1.82
N LYS A 2 13.33 -52.94 3.04
CA LYS A 2 12.08 -52.25 3.52
C LYS A 2 12.31 -51.14 4.56
N LYS A 3 13.57 -50.79 4.87
CA LYS A 3 13.91 -49.73 5.82
C LYS A 3 14.55 -48.48 5.17
N LEU A 4 14.80 -48.47 3.85
CA LEU A 4 15.32 -47.29 3.12
C LEU A 4 14.22 -46.49 2.42
N LEU A 5 12.99 -47.00 2.35
CA LEU A 5 11.87 -46.29 1.70
C LEU A 5 11.09 -45.37 2.69
N SER A 6 11.37 -45.51 3.99
CA SER A 6 10.67 -44.72 5.03
C SER A 6 11.38 -43.42 5.38
N LEU A 7 12.65 -43.24 4.95
CA LEU A 7 13.42 -42.01 5.20
C LEU A 7 13.34 -41.01 4.05
N PHE A 8 12.83 -41.40 2.89
CA PHE A 8 12.70 -40.51 1.72
C PHE A 8 11.32 -39.84 1.64
N LEU A 9 10.33 -40.33 2.44
CA LEU A 9 8.98 -39.73 2.48
C LEU A 9 8.82 -38.69 3.59
N VAL A 10 9.79 -38.51 4.49
CA VAL A 10 9.77 -37.51 5.57
C VAL A 10 10.50 -36.22 5.15
N CYS A 11 11.35 -36.27 4.09
CA CYS A 11 12.04 -35.07 3.60
C CYS A 11 11.29 -34.31 2.50
N VAL A 12 10.10 -34.73 2.08
CA VAL A 12 9.31 -34.06 1.00
C VAL A 12 8.12 -33.28 1.57
N MET A 13 7.87 -33.29 2.88
CA MET A 13 6.76 -32.56 3.51
C MET A 13 7.19 -31.40 4.41
N ILE A 14 8.36 -30.80 4.17
CA ILE A 14 8.80 -29.58 4.88
C ILE A 14 9.20 -28.47 3.88
N PHE A 15 8.65 -28.48 2.68
CA PHE A 15 8.77 -27.36 1.73
C PHE A 15 7.40 -26.93 1.20
N SER A 16 6.47 -26.67 2.12
CA SER A 16 5.25 -25.96 1.77
C SER A 16 4.82 -25.13 2.96
N ALA A 17 5.15 -23.86 2.95
CA ALA A 17 4.57 -22.71 3.61
C ALA A 17 5.65 -21.74 4.13
N PHE A 18 6.41 -21.15 3.24
CA PHE A 18 6.94 -19.83 3.49
C PHE A 18 6.51 -18.92 2.33
N SER A 19 5.25 -18.57 2.29
CA SER A 19 4.85 -17.29 1.70
C SER A 19 5.38 -16.23 2.65
N ILE A 20 6.57 -15.72 2.40
CA ILE A 20 7.04 -14.53 3.07
C ILE A 20 6.23 -13.39 2.42
N SER A 21 5.04 -13.16 2.93
CA SER A 21 4.45 -11.84 2.88
C SER A 21 5.43 -10.94 3.64
N ALA A 22 5.80 -9.80 3.11
CA ALA A 22 6.61 -8.79 3.83
C ALA A 22 5.94 -8.32 5.14
N TYR A 23 4.80 -8.91 5.49
CA TYR A 23 3.95 -8.67 6.66
C TYR A 23 3.97 -9.81 7.68
N ALA A 24 4.76 -10.89 7.49
CA ALA A 24 4.83 -11.92 8.51
C ALA A 24 5.60 -11.39 9.71
N SER A 25 4.88 -10.97 10.74
CA SER A 25 5.46 -10.81 12.06
C SER A 25 5.90 -12.20 12.52
N GLU A 26 7.19 -12.39 12.81
CA GLU A 26 7.63 -13.45 13.72
C GLU A 26 7.10 -13.10 15.12
N ASN A 27 5.80 -13.29 15.34
CA ASN A 27 5.15 -13.07 16.62
C ASN A 27 5.35 -14.30 17.52
N ASP A 28 6.58 -14.61 17.87
CA ASP A 28 6.92 -15.61 18.89
C ASP A 28 6.70 -15.07 20.33
N GLY A 29 5.67 -14.24 20.54
CA GLY A 29 5.39 -13.62 21.84
C GLY A 29 6.37 -12.51 22.21
N PHE A 30 7.13 -11.99 21.25
CA PHE A 30 8.01 -10.85 21.47
C PHE A 30 7.20 -9.59 21.79
N VAL A 31 7.55 -8.95 22.90
CA VAL A 31 6.97 -7.67 23.33
C VAL A 31 7.92 -6.56 22.95
N PHE A 32 7.46 -5.63 22.13
CA PHE A 32 8.19 -4.42 21.83
C PHE A 32 7.87 -3.35 22.88
N ASP A 33 8.85 -3.09 23.75
CA ASP A 33 8.71 -2.08 24.80
C ASP A 33 9.02 -0.69 24.24
N ILE A 34 8.06 0.23 24.39
CA ILE A 34 8.21 1.62 23.95
C ILE A 34 8.60 2.46 25.18
N PRO A 35 9.76 3.17 25.12
CA PRO A 35 10.12 4.10 26.18
C PRO A 35 9.07 5.21 26.31
N ALA A 36 8.64 5.50 27.56
CA ALA A 36 7.59 6.49 27.82
C ALA A 36 7.99 7.93 27.47
N ASP A 37 9.27 8.22 27.30
CA ASP A 37 9.80 9.47 26.80
C ASP A 37 9.77 9.59 25.27
N VAL A 38 9.57 8.46 24.54
CA VAL A 38 9.38 8.45 23.09
C VAL A 38 7.91 8.66 22.75
N VAL A 39 7.01 7.88 23.37
CA VAL A 39 5.57 8.05 23.23
C VAL A 39 4.83 7.68 24.50
N ASP A 40 3.93 8.55 24.93
CA ASP A 40 3.07 8.30 26.10
C ASP A 40 1.82 7.50 25.69
N MET A 41 1.88 6.19 25.83
CA MET A 41 0.79 5.26 25.48
C MET A 41 -0.50 5.48 26.30
N THR A 42 -0.45 6.32 27.35
CA THR A 42 -1.66 6.68 28.11
C THR A 42 -2.45 7.85 27.49
N LYS A 43 -1.85 8.55 26.53
CA LYS A 43 -2.44 9.68 25.81
C LYS A 43 -2.80 9.28 24.40
N THR A 44 -3.97 8.73 24.23
CA THR A 44 -4.45 8.24 22.95
C THR A 44 -5.57 9.09 22.36
N LYS A 45 -5.75 8.99 21.05
CA LYS A 45 -6.89 9.48 20.28
C LYS A 45 -7.61 8.29 19.64
N LYS A 46 -8.89 8.42 19.39
CA LYS A 46 -9.61 7.45 18.58
C LYS A 46 -9.14 7.52 17.12
N THR A 47 -9.31 6.43 16.38
CA THR A 47 -8.92 6.36 14.96
C THR A 47 -9.54 7.50 14.14
N GLU A 48 -10.83 7.77 14.36
CA GLU A 48 -11.57 8.86 13.71
C GLU A 48 -11.10 10.27 14.07
N ASP A 49 -10.38 10.43 15.18
CA ASP A 49 -9.81 11.69 15.66
C ASP A 49 -8.35 11.92 15.21
N VAL A 50 -7.79 10.98 14.45
CA VAL A 50 -6.43 11.06 13.90
C VAL A 50 -6.50 11.43 12.43
N TYR A 51 -6.12 12.69 12.11
CA TYR A 51 -5.93 13.04 10.70
C TYR A 51 -4.76 12.25 10.11
N ILE A 52 -5.03 11.46 9.10
CA ILE A 52 -4.02 10.71 8.36
C ILE A 52 -4.54 10.33 6.97
N ARG A 53 -3.64 10.37 5.97
CA ARG A 53 -3.85 9.80 4.64
C ARG A 53 -2.85 8.65 4.44
N ASP A 54 -3.14 7.80 3.48
CA ASP A 54 -2.23 6.74 3.02
C ASP A 54 -1.74 5.84 4.18
N PRO A 55 -2.66 5.31 5.03
CA PRO A 55 -2.28 4.62 6.26
C PRO A 55 -1.63 3.26 5.96
N CYS A 56 -0.32 3.16 6.21
CA CYS A 56 0.44 1.92 6.21
C CYS A 56 0.57 1.39 7.65
N ILE A 57 0.15 0.16 7.88
CA ILE A 57 0.20 -0.48 9.20
C ILE A 57 1.32 -1.52 9.23
N LEU A 58 2.36 -1.25 10.01
CA LEU A 58 3.34 -2.24 10.40
C LEU A 58 2.88 -2.91 11.70
N VAL A 59 2.84 -4.24 11.71
CA VAL A 59 2.60 -5.04 12.92
C VAL A 59 3.95 -5.59 13.39
N TYR A 60 4.38 -5.18 14.58
CA TYR A 60 5.67 -5.62 15.11
C TYR A 60 5.62 -5.80 16.64
N GLY A 61 6.10 -6.95 17.10
CA GLY A 61 5.91 -7.37 18.49
C GLY A 61 4.41 -7.46 18.83
N ASN A 62 4.00 -6.77 19.87
CA ASN A 62 2.60 -6.71 20.33
C ASN A 62 1.91 -5.37 19.99
N LYS A 63 2.34 -4.68 18.93
CA LYS A 63 1.91 -3.33 18.61
C LYS A 63 1.59 -3.15 17.13
N TYR A 64 0.79 -2.15 16.86
CA TYR A 64 0.51 -1.60 15.53
C TYR A 64 1.17 -0.24 15.41
N PHE A 65 1.89 -0.02 14.31
CA PHE A 65 2.53 1.24 13.96
C PHE A 65 1.87 1.77 12.68
N MET A 66 1.21 2.92 12.77
CA MET A 66 0.53 3.54 11.63
C MET A 66 1.34 4.72 11.11
N TYR A 67 1.93 4.54 9.94
CA TYR A 67 2.58 5.59 9.18
C TYR A 67 1.59 6.14 8.15
N GLY A 68 1.82 7.37 7.70
CA GLY A 68 0.99 7.97 6.66
C GLY A 68 1.25 9.45 6.49
N THR A 69 0.70 10.00 5.43
CA THR A 69 0.76 11.44 5.14
C THR A 69 0.02 12.21 6.21
N GLY A 70 0.68 13.22 6.78
CA GLY A 70 0.12 14.06 7.85
C GLY A 70 0.36 13.55 9.27
N ALA A 71 1.03 12.41 9.46
CA ALA A 71 1.36 11.88 10.78
C ALA A 71 2.55 12.60 11.47
N ALA A 72 3.28 13.48 10.78
CA ALA A 72 4.39 14.21 11.35
C ALA A 72 3.96 15.59 11.87
N THR A 73 4.65 16.08 12.92
CA THR A 73 4.48 17.45 13.44
C THR A 73 5.51 18.45 12.88
N LYS A 74 6.53 17.94 12.18
CA LYS A 74 7.59 18.67 11.48
C LYS A 74 7.67 18.22 10.02
N ALA A 75 8.45 18.91 9.20
CA ALA A 75 8.79 18.48 7.85
C ALA A 75 9.51 17.12 7.92
N GLY A 76 8.90 16.08 7.34
CA GLY A 76 9.35 14.70 7.45
C GLY A 76 8.20 13.70 7.62
N TYR A 77 8.45 12.60 8.31
CA TYR A 77 7.49 11.50 8.47
C TYR A 77 7.24 11.18 9.93
N GLY A 78 6.02 10.73 10.21
CA GLY A 78 5.58 10.41 11.56
C GLY A 78 4.89 9.06 11.64
N CYS A 79 4.68 8.62 12.89
CA CYS A 79 4.05 7.36 13.22
C CYS A 79 3.15 7.52 14.44
N TYR A 80 1.99 6.85 14.42
CA TYR A 80 1.16 6.61 15.59
C TYR A 80 1.30 5.15 16.03
N VAL A 81 1.08 4.90 17.33
CA VAL A 81 1.20 3.55 17.91
C VAL A 81 -0.10 3.15 18.58
N SER A 82 -0.51 1.89 18.38
CA SER A 82 -1.71 1.31 19.00
C SER A 82 -1.47 -0.12 19.49
N GLU A 83 -2.28 -0.57 20.43
CA GLU A 83 -2.36 -1.97 20.86
C GLU A 83 -3.66 -2.65 20.39
N ASP A 84 -4.63 -1.87 19.88
CA ASP A 84 -5.99 -2.34 19.63
C ASP A 84 -6.60 -1.87 18.29
N LEU A 85 -5.88 -1.08 17.48
CA LEU A 85 -6.34 -0.44 16.24
C LEU A 85 -7.46 0.61 16.43
N GLU A 86 -7.86 0.89 17.66
CA GLU A 86 -8.90 1.88 17.99
C GLU A 86 -8.32 3.13 18.65
N ASN A 87 -7.31 2.95 19.51
CA ASN A 87 -6.71 3.99 20.31
C ASN A 87 -5.25 4.19 19.92
N TRP A 88 -4.89 5.38 19.46
CA TRP A 88 -3.57 5.69 18.90
C TRP A 88 -2.84 6.74 19.71
N ALA A 89 -1.65 6.43 20.19
CA ALA A 89 -0.71 7.34 20.81
C ALA A 89 0.22 7.98 19.78
N GLY A 90 0.67 9.19 20.03
CA GLY A 90 1.55 9.91 19.11
C GLY A 90 0.93 11.24 18.62
N PRO A 91 1.43 11.81 17.48
CA PRO A 91 2.43 11.21 16.60
C PRO A 91 3.87 11.32 17.15
N VAL A 92 4.71 10.38 16.73
CA VAL A 92 6.17 10.43 16.86
C VAL A 92 6.76 10.84 15.52
N ASN A 93 7.63 11.85 15.47
CA ASN A 93 8.40 12.13 14.25
C ASN A 93 9.49 11.06 14.12
N VAL A 94 9.34 10.15 13.16
CA VAL A 94 10.29 9.05 12.93
C VAL A 94 11.44 9.49 12.03
N PHE A 95 11.21 10.53 11.22
CA PHE A 95 12.21 11.21 10.40
C PHE A 95 11.89 12.72 10.38
N THR A 96 12.91 13.56 10.51
CA THR A 96 12.79 15.02 10.43
C THR A 96 13.82 15.55 9.44
N ALA A 97 13.35 16.23 8.41
CA ALA A 97 14.20 16.73 7.32
C ALA A 97 15.31 17.68 7.79
N GLU A 98 15.05 18.50 8.81
CA GLU A 98 16.04 19.43 9.37
C GLU A 98 17.19 18.76 10.15
N ASP A 99 16.97 17.49 10.58
CA ASP A 99 17.93 16.73 11.37
C ASP A 99 18.86 15.86 10.46
N GLU A 100 18.57 15.75 9.14
CA GLU A 100 19.30 14.92 8.18
C GLU A 100 20.22 15.79 7.33
N GLU A 101 21.55 15.68 7.54
CA GLU A 101 22.54 16.47 6.82
C GLU A 101 22.59 16.08 5.33
N GLY A 102 22.41 17.06 4.44
CA GLY A 102 22.46 16.86 3.00
C GLY A 102 21.13 16.43 2.37
N PHE A 103 20.10 16.20 3.18
CA PHE A 103 18.77 15.87 2.67
C PHE A 103 18.19 17.01 1.84
N ASP A 104 17.69 16.70 0.64
CA ASP A 104 17.25 17.70 -0.34
C ASP A 104 15.72 17.85 -0.43
N GLY A 105 14.96 17.14 0.41
CA GLY A 105 13.51 17.22 0.44
C GLY A 105 13.01 18.56 0.95
N ILE A 106 12.11 19.19 0.18
CA ILE A 106 11.56 20.51 0.49
C ILE A 106 10.06 20.53 0.75
N ASP A 107 9.33 19.51 0.28
CA ASP A 107 7.86 19.45 0.37
C ASP A 107 7.35 18.04 0.02
N ASN A 108 6.02 17.83 0.06
CA ASN A 108 5.35 16.59 -0.34
C ASN A 108 5.87 15.35 0.39
N TYR A 109 6.02 15.43 1.71
CA TYR A 109 6.35 14.29 2.55
C TYR A 109 5.11 13.37 2.64
N TRP A 110 4.99 12.44 1.65
CA TRP A 110 3.78 11.66 1.41
C TRP A 110 4.02 10.17 1.54
N ALA A 111 2.93 9.45 1.85
CA ALA A 111 2.79 8.00 1.78
C ALA A 111 4.02 7.21 2.28
N PRO A 112 4.49 7.44 3.51
CA PRO A 112 5.57 6.63 4.07
C PRO A 112 5.07 5.21 4.36
N GLU A 113 5.75 4.19 3.81
CA GLU A 113 5.49 2.78 4.08
C GLU A 113 6.67 2.16 4.81
N CYS A 114 6.42 1.54 5.96
CA CYS A 114 7.46 0.95 6.78
C CYS A 114 7.44 -0.57 6.74
N TYR A 115 8.61 -1.17 6.51
CA TYR A 115 8.82 -2.61 6.42
C TYR A 115 9.92 -3.08 7.36
N TYR A 116 9.72 -4.23 7.99
CA TYR A 116 10.80 -4.95 8.66
C TYR A 116 11.41 -5.95 7.68
N TYR A 117 12.69 -5.76 7.36
CA TYR A 117 13.40 -6.58 6.39
C TYR A 117 14.85 -6.79 6.83
N ASN A 118 15.32 -8.04 6.80
CA ASN A 118 16.71 -8.40 7.15
C ASN A 118 17.21 -7.80 8.48
N GLY A 119 16.34 -7.76 9.51
CA GLY A 119 16.71 -7.33 10.86
C GLY A 119 16.70 -5.82 11.09
N SER A 120 16.22 -5.02 10.12
CA SER A 120 16.10 -3.56 10.23
C SER A 120 14.76 -3.08 9.72
N PHE A 121 14.39 -1.84 10.03
CA PHE A 121 13.21 -1.16 9.52
C PHE A 121 13.60 -0.28 8.36
N TYR A 122 12.79 -0.32 7.30
CA TYR A 122 12.97 0.48 6.10
C TYR A 122 11.71 1.29 5.82
N LEU A 123 11.88 2.60 5.62
CA LEU A 123 10.80 3.51 5.28
C LEU A 123 10.94 3.89 3.81
N PHE A 124 9.97 3.48 2.99
CA PHE A 124 9.83 3.90 1.60
C PHE A 124 8.95 5.15 1.60
N ALA A 125 9.48 6.27 1.16
CA ALA A 125 8.79 7.53 1.40
C ALA A 125 8.96 8.51 0.25
N THR A 126 7.90 9.21 -0.09
CA THR A 126 7.86 10.21 -1.16
C THR A 126 8.18 11.58 -0.63
N TYR A 127 9.04 12.33 -1.31
CA TYR A 127 9.20 13.77 -1.11
C TYR A 127 9.48 14.50 -2.41
N LYS A 128 9.31 15.84 -2.40
CA LYS A 128 9.74 16.70 -3.50
C LYS A 128 11.17 17.15 -3.25
N SER A 129 12.06 16.81 -4.18
CA SER A 129 13.46 17.23 -4.15
C SER A 129 13.63 18.70 -4.51
N GLY A 130 14.44 19.43 -3.74
CA GLY A 130 14.87 20.79 -4.04
C GLY A 130 15.92 20.85 -5.16
N VAL A 131 16.56 19.72 -5.45
CA VAL A 131 17.61 19.59 -6.49
C VAL A 131 16.97 19.29 -7.85
N THR A 132 16.14 18.26 -7.93
CA THR A 132 15.49 17.86 -9.20
C THR A 132 14.22 18.66 -9.51
N GLY A 133 13.55 19.18 -8.47
CA GLY A 133 12.25 19.83 -8.57
C GLY A 133 11.08 18.86 -8.74
N HIS A 134 11.35 17.54 -8.83
CA HIS A 134 10.37 16.48 -8.97
C HIS A 134 10.10 15.75 -7.64
N ARG A 135 8.97 15.06 -7.56
CA ARG A 135 8.72 14.09 -6.50
C ARG A 135 9.44 12.79 -6.82
N GLY A 136 9.94 12.14 -5.78
CA GLY A 136 10.56 10.83 -5.92
C GLY A 136 10.46 10.03 -4.63
N VAL A 137 10.70 8.74 -4.73
CA VAL A 137 10.74 7.83 -3.59
C VAL A 137 12.18 7.66 -3.13
N SER A 138 12.39 7.84 -1.82
CA SER A 138 13.64 7.53 -1.13
C SER A 138 13.44 6.37 -0.18
N ILE A 139 14.52 5.71 0.21
CA ILE A 139 14.52 4.63 1.18
C ILE A 139 15.36 5.06 2.38
N MET A 140 14.77 4.97 3.56
CA MET A 140 15.40 5.30 4.82
C MET A 140 15.48 4.07 5.70
N LYS A 141 16.43 4.01 6.62
CA LYS A 141 16.67 2.85 7.48
C LYS A 141 16.76 3.24 8.95
N SER A 142 16.28 2.35 9.83
CA SER A 142 16.41 2.46 11.29
C SER A 142 16.49 1.08 11.94
N ASP A 143 17.01 1.03 13.17
CA ASP A 143 16.97 -0.15 14.03
C ASP A 143 15.67 -0.22 14.87
N SER A 144 14.80 0.79 14.76
CA SER A 144 13.54 0.90 15.51
C SER A 144 12.40 1.32 14.57
N PRO A 145 11.16 0.79 14.76
CA PRO A 145 9.99 1.26 14.02
C PRO A 145 9.63 2.72 14.33
N LEU A 146 10.12 3.25 15.45
CA LEU A 146 9.93 4.65 15.84
C LEU A 146 11.09 5.57 15.45
N GLY A 147 12.00 5.07 14.62
CA GLY A 147 13.15 5.84 14.18
C GLY A 147 14.21 6.06 15.28
N PRO A 148 15.08 7.08 15.13
CA PRO A 148 15.14 7.91 13.94
C PRO A 148 15.55 7.11 12.69
N PHE A 149 14.89 7.40 11.58
CA PHE A 149 15.30 6.90 10.28
C PHE A 149 16.33 7.84 9.66
N THR A 150 17.25 7.29 8.88
CA THR A 150 18.25 8.02 8.09
C THR A 150 18.16 7.57 6.63
N GLU A 151 18.31 8.48 5.68
CA GLU A 151 18.29 8.15 4.26
C GLU A 151 19.49 7.28 3.89
N ILE A 152 19.26 6.19 3.17
CA ILE A 152 20.30 5.26 2.71
C ILE A 152 20.50 5.31 1.20
N THR A 153 19.67 6.06 0.49
CA THR A 153 19.80 6.35 -0.94
C THR A 153 20.46 7.72 -1.12
N ASP A 154 21.06 7.97 -2.28
CA ASP A 154 21.59 9.29 -2.63
C ASP A 154 20.48 10.15 -3.25
N GLY A 155 19.61 10.71 -2.39
CA GLY A 155 18.35 11.30 -2.78
C GLY A 155 17.30 10.24 -3.18
N HIS A 156 16.29 10.63 -3.94
CA HIS A 156 15.29 9.64 -4.36
C HIS A 156 15.83 8.68 -5.44
N ILE A 157 15.46 7.41 -5.28
CA ILE A 157 15.93 6.29 -6.10
C ILE A 157 15.21 6.20 -7.46
N THR A 158 14.01 6.77 -7.57
CA THR A 158 13.22 6.80 -8.80
C THR A 158 13.84 7.74 -9.83
N PRO A 159 13.57 7.58 -11.14
CA PRO A 159 14.14 8.46 -12.15
C PRO A 159 13.93 9.95 -11.84
N HIS A 160 15.00 10.72 -11.85
CA HIS A 160 15.04 12.10 -11.36
C HIS A 160 14.20 13.08 -12.23
N GLU A 161 13.87 12.71 -13.46
CA GLU A 161 13.03 13.46 -14.39
C GLU A 161 11.54 13.07 -14.28
N TRP A 162 11.20 12.12 -13.40
CA TRP A 162 9.82 11.71 -13.16
C TRP A 162 9.27 12.36 -11.91
N ASP A 163 7.97 12.66 -11.91
CA ASP A 163 7.22 12.74 -10.67
C ASP A 163 6.82 11.31 -10.30
N ALA A 164 7.49 10.73 -9.32
CA ALA A 164 7.25 9.36 -8.87
C ALA A 164 6.89 9.33 -7.38
N ILE A 165 5.89 8.52 -7.01
CA ILE A 165 5.34 8.47 -5.66
C ILE A 165 5.03 7.03 -5.23
N ASP A 166 4.70 6.84 -3.97
CA ASP A 166 4.09 5.63 -3.40
C ASP A 166 4.94 4.37 -3.65
N GLY A 167 6.19 4.40 -3.19
CA GLY A 167 7.09 3.26 -3.32
C GLY A 167 6.76 2.16 -2.32
N THR A 168 6.50 0.96 -2.81
CA THR A 168 6.11 -0.23 -2.04
C THR A 168 7.14 -1.34 -2.22
N LEU A 169 7.62 -1.92 -1.11
CA LEU A 169 8.52 -3.08 -1.14
C LEU A 169 7.73 -4.37 -1.47
N TYR A 170 8.25 -5.13 -2.41
CA TYR A 170 7.78 -6.47 -2.71
C TYR A 170 8.95 -7.46 -2.72
N ILE A 171 8.83 -8.54 -1.95
CA ILE A 171 9.79 -9.64 -1.97
C ILE A 171 9.18 -10.79 -2.77
N ASP A 172 9.83 -11.19 -3.85
CA ASP A 172 9.33 -12.28 -4.70
C ASP A 172 9.57 -13.66 -4.06
N GLN A 173 9.07 -14.72 -4.72
CA GLN A 173 9.22 -16.09 -4.22
C GLN A 173 10.66 -16.61 -4.20
N LYS A 174 11.60 -15.90 -4.83
CA LYS A 174 13.03 -16.21 -4.80
C LYS A 174 13.77 -15.48 -3.69
N GLY A 175 13.08 -14.57 -2.99
CA GLY A 175 13.64 -13.68 -1.99
C GLY A 175 14.23 -12.38 -2.58
N ASP A 176 14.04 -12.13 -3.86
CA ASP A 176 14.54 -10.93 -4.52
C ASP A 176 13.66 -9.71 -4.16
N PRO A 177 14.25 -8.57 -3.76
CA PRO A 177 13.51 -7.35 -3.47
C PRO A 177 13.21 -6.55 -4.73
N TRP A 178 11.98 -6.03 -4.79
CA TRP A 178 11.47 -5.16 -5.85
C TRP A 178 10.80 -3.94 -5.23
N MET A 179 10.80 -2.84 -5.92
CA MET A 179 9.94 -1.69 -5.61
C MET A 179 8.88 -1.56 -6.70
N ILE A 180 7.62 -1.48 -6.28
CA ILE A 180 6.50 -1.04 -7.11
C ILE A 180 6.24 0.41 -6.76
N PHE A 181 5.99 1.27 -7.74
CA PHE A 181 5.78 2.70 -7.52
C PHE A 181 4.98 3.32 -8.65
N VAL A 182 4.48 4.50 -8.42
CA VAL A 182 3.69 5.27 -9.37
C VAL A 182 4.61 6.22 -10.16
N HIS A 183 4.47 6.24 -11.49
CA HIS A 183 4.90 7.37 -12.31
C HIS A 183 3.68 8.26 -12.56
N GLU A 184 3.65 9.41 -11.91
CA GLU A 184 2.49 10.30 -11.94
C GLU A 184 2.21 10.89 -13.33
N TRP A 185 0.94 11.10 -13.59
CA TRP A 185 0.43 11.73 -14.82
C TRP A 185 1.03 13.11 -15.07
N THR A 186 1.51 13.80 -14.04
CA THR A 186 2.09 15.16 -14.09
C THR A 186 3.37 15.24 -14.90
N SER A 187 4.17 14.19 -14.96
CA SER A 187 5.41 14.11 -15.74
C SER A 187 5.31 13.17 -16.95
N MET A 188 4.15 12.53 -17.15
CA MET A 188 3.89 11.69 -18.31
C MET A 188 3.56 12.51 -19.56
N SER A 189 4.16 12.16 -20.71
CA SER A 189 3.97 12.89 -21.98
C SER A 189 2.54 12.85 -22.51
N ASP A 190 1.76 11.81 -22.18
CA ASP A 190 0.35 11.66 -22.54
C ASP A 190 -0.61 12.04 -21.40
N GLY A 191 -0.07 12.50 -20.26
CA GLY A 191 -0.84 12.91 -19.09
C GLY A 191 -1.61 11.77 -18.40
N VAL A 192 -1.19 10.52 -18.60
CA VAL A 192 -1.80 9.35 -17.97
C VAL A 192 -0.75 8.67 -17.10
N GLY A 193 -0.96 8.65 -15.78
CA GLY A 193 -0.08 7.97 -14.84
C GLY A 193 -0.01 6.47 -15.10
N ASP A 194 1.08 5.87 -14.68
CA ASP A 194 1.23 4.42 -14.74
C ASP A 194 1.82 3.82 -13.46
N MET A 195 1.54 2.55 -13.25
CA MET A 195 2.17 1.73 -12.24
C MET A 195 3.43 1.13 -12.84
N SER A 196 4.55 1.26 -12.11
CA SER A 196 5.87 0.81 -12.54
C SER A 196 6.53 -0.05 -11.47
N TYR A 197 7.52 -0.85 -11.86
CA TYR A 197 8.35 -1.61 -10.93
C TYR A 197 9.81 -1.63 -11.40
N ALA A 198 10.72 -1.81 -10.42
CA ALA A 198 12.12 -2.09 -10.68
C ALA A 198 12.69 -3.02 -9.61
N LYS A 199 13.69 -3.83 -9.95
CA LYS A 199 14.38 -4.69 -9.00
C LYS A 199 15.36 -3.88 -8.17
N LEU A 200 15.34 -4.07 -6.85
CA LEU A 200 16.31 -3.49 -5.92
C LEU A 200 17.54 -4.41 -5.77
N ASN A 201 18.63 -3.85 -5.27
CA ASN A 201 19.71 -4.63 -4.70
C ASN A 201 19.32 -5.14 -3.30
N GLU A 202 20.06 -6.11 -2.75
CA GLU A 202 19.78 -6.72 -1.44
C GLU A 202 19.80 -5.71 -0.28
N ASP A 203 20.60 -4.66 -0.37
CA ASP A 203 20.71 -3.59 0.64
C ASP A 203 19.66 -2.50 0.48
N LEU A 204 18.77 -2.58 -0.51
CA LEU A 204 17.72 -1.62 -0.82
C LEU A 204 18.21 -0.19 -1.12
N THR A 205 19.45 -0.05 -1.63
CA THR A 205 20.06 1.28 -1.86
C THR A 205 19.98 1.76 -3.30
N CYS A 206 19.72 0.87 -4.26
CA CYS A 206 19.60 1.24 -5.67
C CYS A 206 18.78 0.22 -6.47
N PHE A 207 18.26 0.64 -7.62
CA PHE A 207 17.73 -0.26 -8.62
C PHE A 207 18.85 -1.04 -9.32
N THR A 208 18.60 -2.31 -9.61
CA THR A 208 19.47 -3.18 -10.42
C THR A 208 18.95 -3.38 -11.84
N THR A 209 17.73 -2.89 -12.11
CA THR A 209 17.10 -2.89 -13.43
C THR A 209 16.52 -1.53 -13.72
N GLU A 210 16.32 -1.19 -14.98
CA GLU A 210 15.50 -0.05 -15.37
C GLU A 210 14.05 -0.25 -14.95
N PRO A 211 13.32 0.83 -14.57
CA PRO A 211 11.89 0.77 -14.31
C PRO A 211 11.08 0.28 -15.51
N VAL A 212 10.13 -0.60 -15.25
CA VAL A 212 9.23 -1.17 -16.25
C VAL A 212 7.78 -0.87 -15.89
N ARG A 213 7.03 -0.36 -16.86
CA ARG A 213 5.59 -0.11 -16.69
C ARG A 213 4.80 -1.41 -16.61
N MET A 214 3.96 -1.53 -15.59
CA MET A 214 2.98 -2.60 -15.41
C MET A 214 1.70 -2.36 -16.23
N PHE A 215 1.07 -1.21 -16.01
CA PHE A 215 -0.19 -0.79 -16.67
C PHE A 215 -0.40 0.72 -16.52
N LYS A 216 -1.35 1.27 -17.29
CA LYS A 216 -1.78 2.67 -17.20
C LYS A 216 -3.03 2.84 -16.35
N ALA A 217 -3.18 4.03 -15.76
CA ALA A 217 -4.31 4.42 -14.92
C ALA A 217 -5.69 4.19 -15.55
N ASN A 218 -5.81 4.37 -16.85
CA ASN A 218 -7.07 4.36 -17.60
C ASN A 218 -7.36 3.04 -18.33
N GLU A 219 -6.60 1.97 -18.04
CA GLU A 219 -6.83 0.64 -18.63
C GLU A 219 -8.04 -0.10 -18.01
N PRO A 220 -8.37 0.04 -16.69
CA PRO A 220 -9.47 -0.68 -16.10
C PRO A 220 -10.83 -0.30 -16.67
N PHE A 221 -11.75 -1.26 -16.67
CA PHE A 221 -13.12 -1.03 -17.12
C PHE A 221 -13.91 -0.05 -16.24
N TRP A 222 -13.58 0.03 -14.93
CA TRP A 222 -14.33 0.81 -13.94
C TRP A 222 -13.90 2.28 -13.82
N THR A 223 -12.79 2.67 -14.45
CA THR A 223 -12.31 4.05 -14.45
C THR A 223 -11.76 4.46 -15.82
N PHE A 224 -11.64 5.75 -16.02
CA PHE A 224 -10.93 6.37 -17.14
C PHE A 224 -10.16 7.61 -16.66
N ASN A 225 -9.96 7.72 -15.34
CA ASN A 225 -9.14 8.77 -14.76
C ASN A 225 -7.67 8.46 -15.00
N ASN A 226 -6.84 9.49 -14.93
CA ASN A 226 -5.42 9.40 -15.25
C ASN A 226 -4.52 9.18 -14.02
N VAL A 227 -5.11 9.08 -12.82
CA VAL A 227 -4.40 8.94 -11.54
C VAL A 227 -4.18 7.45 -11.22
N THR A 228 -2.98 7.11 -10.74
CA THR A 228 -2.66 5.85 -10.08
C THR A 228 -2.03 6.15 -8.73
N ASP A 229 -2.45 5.47 -7.66
CA ASP A 229 -1.91 5.65 -6.31
C ASP A 229 -1.84 4.32 -5.56
N GLY A 230 -1.03 4.27 -4.51
CA GLY A 230 -1.03 3.28 -3.46
C GLY A 230 -0.94 1.82 -3.90
N PRO A 231 0.13 1.39 -4.57
CA PRO A 231 0.32 -0.02 -4.89
C PRO A 231 0.47 -0.87 -3.62
N CYS A 232 -0.27 -1.97 -3.52
CA CYS A 232 -0.10 -2.94 -2.45
C CYS A 232 -0.12 -4.36 -3.03
N PRO A 233 1.04 -4.98 -3.26
CA PRO A 233 1.12 -6.35 -3.74
C PRO A 233 0.70 -7.32 -2.64
N TYR A 234 -0.06 -8.34 -3.02
CA TYR A 234 -0.46 -9.40 -2.11
C TYR A 234 -0.45 -10.75 -2.83
N ARG A 235 0.12 -11.75 -2.16
CA ARG A 235 0.11 -13.12 -2.63
C ARG A 235 -0.97 -13.90 -1.90
N THR A 236 -1.95 -14.34 -2.66
CA THR A 236 -3.10 -15.07 -2.14
C THR A 236 -2.77 -16.51 -1.75
N ASN A 237 -3.67 -17.16 -1.04
CA ASN A 237 -3.48 -18.51 -0.51
C ASN A 237 -3.25 -19.59 -1.60
N ASP A 238 -3.71 -19.38 -2.84
CA ASP A 238 -3.41 -20.29 -3.96
C ASP A 238 -2.10 -19.92 -4.70
N GLY A 239 -1.39 -18.89 -4.24
CA GLY A 239 -0.14 -18.42 -4.82
C GLY A 239 -0.30 -17.38 -5.94
N SER A 240 -1.51 -16.92 -6.24
CA SER A 240 -1.72 -15.86 -7.21
C SER A 240 -1.16 -14.54 -6.68
N LEU A 241 -0.50 -13.75 -7.55
CA LEU A 241 -0.05 -12.41 -7.22
C LEU A 241 -1.06 -11.39 -7.69
N ILE A 242 -1.59 -10.61 -6.75
CA ILE A 242 -2.48 -9.47 -7.00
C ILE A 242 -1.83 -8.17 -6.53
N LEU A 243 -2.27 -7.06 -7.09
CA LEU A 243 -1.89 -5.72 -6.71
C LEU A 243 -3.16 -4.91 -6.43
N LEU A 244 -3.32 -4.45 -5.20
CA LEU A 244 -4.28 -3.40 -4.89
C LEU A 244 -3.67 -2.08 -5.34
N TRP A 245 -4.51 -1.19 -5.85
CA TRP A 245 -4.11 0.16 -6.25
C TRP A 245 -5.34 1.07 -6.31
N SER A 246 -5.15 2.37 -6.29
CA SER A 246 -6.24 3.32 -6.15
C SER A 246 -6.35 4.27 -7.33
N ASN A 247 -7.60 4.67 -7.62
CA ASN A 247 -7.93 5.61 -8.66
C ASN A 247 -9.29 6.26 -8.36
N ASN A 248 -9.57 7.39 -8.99
CA ASN A 248 -10.87 8.06 -8.90
C ASN A 248 -11.86 7.51 -9.92
N ILE A 249 -13.08 7.29 -9.46
CA ILE A 249 -14.22 6.93 -10.31
C ILE A 249 -15.16 8.14 -10.36
N PRO A 250 -15.58 8.62 -11.53
CA PRO A 250 -16.34 9.87 -11.63
C PRO A 250 -17.63 9.95 -10.80
N THR A 251 -18.21 8.79 -10.47
CA THR A 251 -19.49 8.70 -9.74
C THR A 251 -19.37 8.08 -8.35
N SER A 252 -18.17 7.75 -7.91
CA SER A 252 -17.94 7.01 -6.66
C SER A 252 -16.66 7.45 -5.95
N GLY A 253 -16.05 8.56 -6.40
CA GLY A 253 -14.85 9.10 -5.78
C GLY A 253 -13.64 8.16 -5.80
N TYR A 254 -12.78 8.30 -4.81
CA TYR A 254 -11.56 7.52 -4.67
C TYR A 254 -11.90 6.07 -4.29
N SER A 255 -11.25 5.12 -4.90
CA SER A 255 -11.63 3.71 -4.85
C SER A 255 -10.40 2.81 -4.97
N VAL A 256 -10.49 1.58 -4.46
CA VAL A 256 -9.43 0.56 -4.53
C VAL A 256 -9.80 -0.50 -5.56
N GLY A 257 -8.95 -0.68 -6.57
CA GLY A 257 -9.06 -1.75 -7.57
C GLY A 257 -8.08 -2.88 -7.34
N ILE A 258 -8.26 -3.98 -8.08
CA ILE A 258 -7.33 -5.11 -8.12
C ILE A 258 -6.84 -5.30 -9.54
N ALA A 259 -5.51 -5.39 -9.70
CA ALA A 259 -4.85 -5.93 -10.86
C ALA A 259 -4.25 -7.31 -10.51
N ARG A 260 -4.18 -8.22 -11.48
CA ARG A 260 -3.70 -9.60 -11.29
C ARG A 260 -2.56 -9.90 -12.25
N SER A 261 -1.47 -10.43 -11.71
CA SER A 261 -0.43 -11.02 -12.55
C SER A 261 -0.97 -12.27 -13.27
N THR A 262 -0.74 -12.36 -14.56
CA THR A 262 -1.16 -13.55 -15.36
C THR A 262 -0.19 -14.71 -15.25
N THR A 263 0.99 -14.49 -14.67
CA THR A 263 2.05 -15.46 -14.49
C THR A 263 2.29 -15.81 -13.02
N GLY A 264 1.77 -14.99 -12.09
CA GLY A 264 2.10 -15.06 -10.67
C GLY A 264 3.41 -14.33 -10.31
N GLU A 265 4.12 -13.76 -11.29
CA GLU A 265 5.35 -13.00 -11.10
C GLU A 265 5.12 -11.52 -11.36
N ILE A 266 6.01 -10.66 -10.79
CA ILE A 266 5.88 -9.20 -10.90
C ILE A 266 6.08 -8.71 -12.34
N ASP A 267 6.99 -9.34 -13.08
CA ASP A 267 7.34 -9.05 -14.48
C ASP A 267 6.36 -9.62 -15.50
N GLY A 268 5.26 -10.25 -15.03
CA GLY A 268 4.18 -10.76 -15.85
C GLY A 268 3.30 -9.66 -16.44
N LYS A 269 2.36 -10.06 -17.29
CA LYS A 269 1.29 -9.19 -17.73
C LYS A 269 0.22 -9.07 -16.65
N TRP A 270 -0.35 -7.89 -16.51
CA TRP A 270 -1.38 -7.60 -15.53
C TRP A 270 -2.76 -7.45 -16.16
N LYS A 271 -3.79 -7.88 -15.46
CA LYS A 271 -5.19 -7.76 -15.84
C LYS A 271 -5.99 -7.19 -14.68
N HIS A 272 -6.82 -6.21 -14.95
CA HIS A 272 -7.68 -5.60 -13.95
C HIS A 272 -8.96 -6.40 -13.74
N ASP A 273 -9.44 -6.42 -12.51
CA ASP A 273 -10.80 -6.86 -12.21
C ASP A 273 -11.81 -5.88 -12.82
N LEU A 274 -12.98 -6.41 -13.22
CA LEU A 274 -14.04 -5.62 -13.87
C LEU A 274 -14.70 -4.60 -12.94
N ILE A 275 -14.57 -4.81 -11.64
CA ILE A 275 -15.14 -3.96 -10.58
C ILE A 275 -14.10 -3.78 -9.48
N PRO A 276 -14.04 -2.58 -8.86
CA PRO A 276 -13.11 -2.33 -7.75
C PRO A 276 -13.44 -3.21 -6.53
N LEU A 277 -12.43 -3.41 -5.69
CA LEU A 277 -12.56 -4.05 -4.39
C LEU A 277 -13.40 -3.18 -3.43
N TYR A 278 -13.06 -1.89 -3.38
CA TYR A 278 -13.70 -0.89 -2.54
C TYR A 278 -14.16 0.32 -3.35
N THR A 279 -15.35 0.80 -3.02
CA THR A 279 -15.91 2.08 -3.43
C THR A 279 -16.89 2.54 -2.35
N GLU A 280 -17.23 3.83 -2.32
CA GLU A 280 -18.23 4.36 -1.38
C GLU A 280 -19.54 3.55 -1.33
N GLY A 281 -20.17 3.52 -0.20
CA GLY A 281 -21.54 3.01 0.00
C GLY A 281 -21.65 1.77 0.87
N LYS A 282 -21.41 0.55 0.36
CA LYS A 282 -21.78 -0.66 1.08
C LYS A 282 -20.97 -0.93 2.36
N TYR A 283 -19.66 -0.75 2.29
CA TYR A 283 -18.76 -1.13 3.40
C TYR A 283 -18.45 0.06 4.29
N HIS A 284 -18.40 1.24 3.69
CA HIS A 284 -18.21 2.52 4.34
C HIS A 284 -18.93 3.59 3.51
N PRO A 285 -19.59 4.58 4.12
CA PRO A 285 -20.44 5.53 3.41
C PRO A 285 -19.68 6.51 2.50
N LEU A 286 -18.40 6.76 2.77
CA LEU A 286 -17.58 7.74 2.08
C LEU A 286 -16.60 7.05 1.13
N ASP A 287 -16.10 7.81 0.14
CA ASP A 287 -15.02 7.39 -0.73
C ASP A 287 -13.71 7.19 0.06
N GLY A 288 -12.76 6.47 -0.52
CA GLY A 288 -11.49 6.23 0.13
C GLY A 288 -10.61 5.30 -0.69
N GLY A 289 -9.34 5.26 -0.36
CA GLY A 289 -8.38 4.49 -1.11
C GLY A 289 -6.99 4.49 -0.48
N HIS A 290 -5.98 4.29 -1.32
CA HIS A 290 -4.61 3.99 -0.92
C HIS A 290 -4.61 2.78 0.02
N GLY A 291 -5.17 1.67 -0.51
CA GLY A 291 -5.49 0.50 0.31
C GLY A 291 -4.28 -0.39 0.54
N MET A 292 -3.91 -0.59 1.81
CA MET A 292 -2.82 -1.48 2.24
C MET A 292 -3.37 -2.68 2.98
N ILE A 293 -2.85 -3.88 2.67
CA ILE A 293 -3.22 -5.13 3.36
C ILE A 293 -2.24 -5.36 4.52
N PHE A 294 -2.78 -5.72 5.69
CA PHE A 294 -1.99 -6.18 6.83
C PHE A 294 -2.71 -7.27 7.60
N GLU A 295 -1.96 -8.08 8.35
CA GLU A 295 -2.50 -9.07 9.28
C GLU A 295 -2.45 -8.55 10.70
N THR A 296 -3.55 -8.68 11.44
CA THR A 296 -3.64 -8.24 12.84
C THR A 296 -2.92 -9.20 13.79
N LEU A 297 -2.67 -8.76 15.01
CA LEU A 297 -2.09 -9.59 16.08
C LEU A 297 -2.91 -10.86 16.40
N ASP A 298 -4.21 -10.86 16.09
CA ASP A 298 -5.12 -12.00 16.25
C ASP A 298 -5.36 -12.77 14.94
N GLY A 299 -4.57 -12.47 13.87
CA GLY A 299 -4.55 -13.24 12.62
C GLY A 299 -5.69 -12.90 11.64
N ARG A 300 -6.37 -11.75 11.80
CA ARG A 300 -7.33 -11.27 10.81
C ARG A 300 -6.62 -10.51 9.69
N LEU A 301 -7.02 -10.78 8.47
CA LEU A 301 -6.56 -10.02 7.31
C LEU A 301 -7.37 -8.73 7.19
N MET A 302 -6.70 -7.59 7.10
CA MET A 302 -7.32 -6.27 7.08
C MET A 302 -6.88 -5.46 5.88
N LEU A 303 -7.75 -4.57 5.43
CA LEU A 303 -7.47 -3.49 4.50
C LEU A 303 -7.50 -2.18 5.29
N SER A 304 -6.43 -1.42 5.30
CA SER A 304 -6.44 0.00 5.70
C SER A 304 -6.67 0.87 4.48
N ILE A 305 -7.53 1.87 4.60
CA ILE A 305 -7.71 2.95 3.61
C ILE A 305 -7.75 4.28 4.35
N HIS A 306 -7.48 5.38 3.68
CA HIS A 306 -7.94 6.66 4.20
C HIS A 306 -9.32 7.00 3.64
N SER A 307 -10.17 7.58 4.45
CA SER A 307 -11.53 8.00 4.10
C SER A 307 -11.99 9.18 4.95
N PRO A 308 -12.69 10.19 4.40
CA PRO A 308 -12.86 10.41 2.95
C PRO A 308 -11.53 10.77 2.28
N ASN A 309 -11.47 10.70 0.94
CA ASN A 309 -10.27 11.11 0.19
C ASN A 309 -9.88 12.58 0.46
N SER A 310 -10.87 13.43 0.69
CA SER A 310 -10.65 14.82 1.07
C SER A 310 -11.50 15.18 2.28
N SER A 311 -10.86 15.77 3.30
CA SER A 311 -11.58 16.28 4.47
C SER A 311 -12.61 17.34 4.08
N THR A 312 -13.74 17.29 4.77
CA THR A 312 -14.81 18.30 4.70
C THR A 312 -15.00 18.93 6.09
N GLU A 313 -15.92 19.91 6.21
CA GLU A 313 -16.27 20.48 7.53
C GLU A 313 -16.86 19.41 8.48
N GLU A 314 -17.54 18.39 7.92
CA GLU A 314 -18.24 17.37 8.70
C GLU A 314 -17.40 16.10 8.90
N ASN A 315 -16.48 15.79 7.96
CA ASN A 315 -15.72 14.54 7.94
C ASN A 315 -14.23 14.81 7.72
N MET A 316 -13.44 14.53 8.74
CA MET A 316 -11.98 14.57 8.66
C MET A 316 -11.47 13.28 8.01
N THR A 317 -10.49 13.38 7.12
CA THR A 317 -9.78 12.22 6.57
C THR A 317 -9.04 11.47 7.68
N HIS A 318 -9.32 10.18 7.83
CA HIS A 318 -8.73 9.30 8.84
C HIS A 318 -8.58 7.88 8.29
N ALA A 319 -7.90 7.02 9.04
CA ALA A 319 -7.79 5.60 8.68
C ALA A 319 -9.11 4.87 8.91
N VAL A 320 -9.49 4.00 7.97
CA VAL A 320 -10.61 3.07 8.08
C VAL A 320 -10.08 1.67 7.85
N PHE A 321 -10.44 0.74 8.75
CA PHE A 321 -10.02 -0.65 8.70
C PHE A 321 -11.18 -1.55 8.34
N LEU A 322 -11.01 -2.35 7.27
CA LEU A 322 -12.03 -3.27 6.77
C LEU A 322 -11.47 -4.70 6.79
N GLU A 323 -12.19 -5.64 7.36
CA GLU A 323 -11.76 -7.04 7.37
C GLU A 323 -11.84 -7.63 5.96
N LEU A 324 -10.78 -8.35 5.56
CA LEU A 324 -10.70 -9.06 4.29
C LEU A 324 -10.84 -10.57 4.50
N GLU A 325 -11.32 -11.25 3.45
CA GLU A 325 -11.25 -12.69 3.28
C GLU A 325 -10.40 -12.99 2.04
N ASP A 326 -9.36 -13.81 2.22
CA ASP A 326 -8.64 -14.40 1.10
C ASP A 326 -9.42 -15.63 0.60
N THR A 327 -9.96 -15.53 -0.62
CA THR A 327 -10.80 -16.57 -1.23
C THR A 327 -10.00 -17.59 -2.07
N GLY A 328 -8.69 -17.60 -1.92
CA GLY A 328 -7.75 -18.42 -2.68
C GLY A 328 -7.06 -17.61 -3.78
N SER A 329 -7.76 -17.18 -4.80
CA SER A 329 -7.17 -16.43 -5.94
C SER A 329 -7.32 -14.92 -5.84
N THR A 330 -8.01 -14.40 -4.83
CA THR A 330 -8.27 -12.97 -4.63
C THR A 330 -8.62 -12.68 -3.18
N VAL A 331 -8.71 -11.41 -2.86
CA VAL A 331 -9.31 -10.92 -1.61
C VAL A 331 -10.67 -10.29 -1.87
N GLN A 332 -11.53 -10.33 -0.85
CA GLN A 332 -12.78 -9.59 -0.82
C GLN A 332 -13.00 -8.98 0.56
N ILE A 333 -13.73 -7.86 0.64
CA ILE A 333 -14.10 -7.27 1.93
C ILE A 333 -15.13 -8.19 2.58
N LYS A 334 -14.81 -8.66 3.78
CA LYS A 334 -15.68 -9.50 4.57
C LYS A 334 -16.90 -8.69 4.99
N SER A 335 -18.07 -9.18 4.66
CA SER A 335 -19.33 -8.52 4.94
C SER A 335 -20.24 -9.52 5.64
N GLU A 336 -21.00 -9.07 6.63
CA GLU A 336 -22.08 -9.85 7.23
C GLU A 336 -23.25 -10.12 6.25
N ALA A 337 -23.20 -9.48 5.05
CA ALA A 337 -24.19 -9.70 4.02
C ALA A 337 -24.08 -11.10 3.44
N GLU A 338 -25.24 -11.75 3.25
CA GLU A 338 -25.36 -13.04 2.58
C GLU A 338 -24.71 -13.00 1.18
N ARG A 339 -24.20 -14.15 0.70
CA ARG A 339 -23.57 -14.31 -0.63
C ARG A 339 -24.43 -13.73 -1.78
N THR A 340 -25.74 -13.80 -1.65
CA THR A 340 -26.68 -13.26 -2.64
C THR A 340 -26.61 -11.74 -2.74
N ASP A 341 -26.55 -11.05 -1.62
CA ASP A 341 -26.46 -9.58 -1.58
C ASP A 341 -25.13 -9.09 -2.15
N TYR A 342 -24.05 -9.79 -1.86
CA TYR A 342 -22.75 -9.48 -2.43
C TYR A 342 -22.75 -9.62 -3.95
N PHE A 343 -23.33 -10.70 -4.48
CA PHE A 343 -23.45 -10.90 -5.92
C PHE A 343 -24.28 -9.80 -6.59
N LEU A 344 -25.44 -9.46 -6.01
CA LEU A 344 -26.31 -8.41 -6.54
C LEU A 344 -25.64 -7.03 -6.50
N TYR A 345 -24.91 -6.75 -5.43
CA TYR A 345 -24.11 -5.53 -5.32
C TYR A 345 -23.05 -5.43 -6.43
N LYS A 346 -22.24 -6.48 -6.64
CA LYS A 346 -21.23 -6.53 -7.71
C LYS A 346 -21.87 -6.42 -9.10
N ALA A 347 -23.01 -7.07 -9.33
CA ALA A 347 -23.77 -6.93 -10.56
C ALA A 347 -24.26 -5.50 -10.80
N GLY A 348 -24.75 -4.84 -9.76
CA GLY A 348 -25.14 -3.42 -9.81
C GLY A 348 -24.00 -2.50 -10.19
N LEU A 349 -22.83 -2.69 -9.57
CA LEU A 349 -21.61 -1.94 -9.93
C LEU A 349 -21.20 -2.19 -11.39
N PHE A 350 -21.24 -3.44 -11.86
CA PHE A 350 -20.91 -3.77 -13.25
C PHE A 350 -21.81 -3.00 -14.23
N PHE A 351 -23.13 -2.98 -14.02
CA PHE A 351 -24.03 -2.23 -14.89
C PHE A 351 -23.83 -0.72 -14.78
N LYS A 352 -23.50 -0.19 -13.60
CA LYS A 352 -23.14 1.23 -13.41
C LYS A 352 -21.93 1.60 -14.28
N TYR A 353 -20.88 0.79 -14.24
CA TYR A 353 -19.67 1.07 -15.03
C TYR A 353 -19.87 0.84 -16.53
N LEU A 354 -20.68 -0.15 -16.92
CA LEU A 354 -21.05 -0.35 -18.31
C LEU A 354 -21.79 0.88 -18.86
N TRP A 355 -22.69 1.47 -18.06
CA TRP A 355 -23.37 2.70 -18.42
C TRP A 355 -22.38 3.86 -18.62
N LEU A 356 -21.46 4.07 -17.70
CA LEU A 356 -20.44 5.12 -17.80
C LEU A 356 -19.55 4.97 -19.05
N GLN A 357 -19.12 3.76 -19.37
CA GLN A 357 -18.34 3.50 -20.57
C GLN A 357 -19.15 3.77 -21.84
N THR A 358 -20.43 3.46 -21.83
CA THR A 358 -21.34 3.72 -22.94
C THR A 358 -21.55 5.23 -23.12
N GLU A 359 -21.81 5.97 -22.07
CA GLU A 359 -21.96 7.42 -22.07
C GLU A 359 -20.70 8.09 -22.63
N ARG A 360 -19.51 7.73 -22.14
CA ARG A 360 -18.23 8.23 -22.64
C ARG A 360 -18.01 7.92 -24.12
N PHE A 361 -18.40 6.74 -24.60
CA PHE A 361 -18.32 6.38 -26.02
C PHE A 361 -19.17 7.34 -26.88
N PHE A 362 -20.41 7.63 -26.45
CA PHE A 362 -21.27 8.56 -27.17
C PHE A 362 -20.78 10.01 -27.09
N GLU A 363 -20.26 10.48 -25.95
CA GLU A 363 -19.65 11.79 -25.81
C GLU A 363 -18.51 11.99 -26.83
N LYS A 364 -17.61 11.01 -26.93
CA LYS A 364 -16.51 11.02 -27.91
C LYS A 364 -17.03 10.99 -29.36
N LEU A 365 -18.06 10.17 -29.64
CA LEU A 365 -18.65 10.06 -30.99
C LEU A 365 -19.30 11.37 -31.42
N LEU A 366 -19.93 12.08 -30.49
CA LEU A 366 -20.61 13.36 -30.73
C LEU A 366 -19.69 14.58 -30.63
N GLY A 367 -18.42 14.39 -30.27
CA GLY A 367 -17.45 15.48 -30.12
C GLY A 367 -17.78 16.43 -28.95
N ILE A 368 -18.47 15.95 -27.92
CA ILE A 368 -18.88 16.74 -26.74
C ILE A 368 -17.74 16.90 -25.74
N LYS A 369 -16.77 15.98 -25.76
CA LYS A 369 -15.50 16.02 -24.98
C LYS A 369 -14.35 15.44 -25.79
#